data_7cddfe1a49a94d1eef02697a99f12f73
#
_entry.id   7cddfe1a49a94d1eef02697a99f12f73
#
_cell.length_a   1.000
_cell.length_b   1.000
_cell.length_c   1.000
_cell.angle_alpha   90.00
_cell.angle_beta   90.00
_cell.angle_gamma   90.00
#
_symmetry.space_group_name_H-M   'P 1'
#
loop_
_entity.id
_entity.type
_entity.pdbx_description
1 polymer ?
#
loop_
_entity_poly.entity_id
_entity_poly.type
_entity_poly.pdbx_seq_one_letter_code
_entity_poly.pdbx_strand_id
1 'polypeptide(L)'
;ALMMYPGLTHGAYSAIHAHGSDEQKRTYLPKMVTGEWTGTMNLTEPHCGTDLGLLRTRAEPQDDGTYRISGQKIFISAGEHDMADNIVHLVLAKIPGGPEGVKGISLFIVPKFLVNEDGSLGARNGVSCGNLEEKMGIHGNATCVMNYDEATGYLIGEAHKGLRAMFTMMNEARIGV
;
A
#
# COMPACT_ATOMS: atom_id res chain seq x y z
N ALA A 1 10.24 -17.69 0.91
CA ALA A 1 9.39 -16.71 1.60
C ALA A 1 10.17 -15.45 1.97
N LEU A 2 11.29 -15.56 2.69
CA LEU A 2 12.09 -14.42 3.15
C LEU A 2 12.57 -13.47 2.03
N MET A 3 12.73 -13.96 0.80
CA MET A 3 13.19 -13.14 -0.33
C MET A 3 12.14 -12.14 -0.85
N MET A 4 10.85 -12.36 -0.60
CA MET A 4 9.78 -11.49 -1.11
C MET A 4 9.61 -10.20 -0.29
N TYR A 5 9.81 -10.27 1.02
CA TYR A 5 9.66 -9.12 1.92
C TYR A 5 10.63 -7.98 1.63
N PRO A 6 11.96 -8.24 1.47
CA PRO A 6 12.91 -7.19 1.11
C PRO A 6 12.62 -6.55 -0.25
N GLY A 7 12.26 -7.35 -1.26
CA GLY A 7 11.95 -6.84 -2.60
C GLY A 7 10.74 -5.91 -2.62
N LEU A 8 9.65 -6.30 -1.93
CA LEU A 8 8.45 -5.46 -1.79
C LEU A 8 8.74 -4.19 -0.99
N THR A 9 9.51 -4.31 0.09
CA THR A 9 9.92 -3.17 0.92
C THR A 9 10.78 -2.20 0.12
N HIS A 10 11.74 -2.71 -0.67
CA HIS A 10 12.57 -1.89 -1.54
C HIS A 10 11.73 -1.13 -2.59
N GLY A 11 10.81 -1.82 -3.25
CA GLY A 11 9.91 -1.17 -4.23
C GLY A 11 9.02 -0.10 -3.60
N ALA A 12 8.48 -0.36 -2.40
CA ALA A 12 7.69 0.63 -1.67
C ALA A 12 8.55 1.83 -1.24
N TYR A 13 9.77 1.58 -0.76
CA TYR A 13 10.76 2.61 -0.48
C TYR A 13 11.01 3.51 -1.70
N SER A 14 11.30 2.91 -2.85
CA SER A 14 11.59 3.64 -4.09
C SER A 14 10.41 4.49 -4.55
N ALA A 15 9.18 3.98 -4.44
CA ALA A 15 7.99 4.75 -4.78
C ALA A 15 7.79 5.97 -3.86
N ILE A 16 7.97 5.80 -2.54
CA ILE A 16 7.88 6.90 -1.57
C ILE A 16 9.04 7.89 -1.78
N HIS A 17 10.25 7.40 -2.01
CA HIS A 17 11.43 8.24 -2.25
C HIS A 17 11.26 9.12 -3.49
N ALA A 18 10.72 8.56 -4.58
CA ALA A 18 10.56 9.28 -5.85
C ALA A 18 9.36 10.25 -5.85
N HIS A 19 8.27 9.91 -5.17
CA HIS A 19 6.98 10.59 -5.31
C HIS A 19 6.38 11.13 -4.01
N GLY A 20 6.86 10.68 -2.85
CA GLY A 20 6.39 11.13 -1.55
C GLY A 20 6.78 12.57 -1.21
N SER A 21 6.05 13.20 -0.31
CA SER A 21 6.42 14.48 0.28
C SER A 21 7.67 14.34 1.18
N ASP A 22 8.32 15.45 1.50
CA ASP A 22 9.48 15.44 2.40
C ASP A 22 9.10 14.90 3.80
N GLU A 23 7.88 15.18 4.25
CA GLU A 23 7.34 14.64 5.50
C GLU A 23 7.19 13.12 5.42
N GLN A 24 6.55 12.60 4.35
CA GLN A 24 6.42 11.17 4.13
C GLN A 24 7.77 10.46 4.06
N LYS A 25 8.75 11.05 3.38
CA LYS A 25 10.11 10.51 3.32
C LYS A 25 10.76 10.44 4.70
N ARG A 26 10.66 11.49 5.49
CA ARG A 26 11.22 11.52 6.87
C ARG A 26 10.54 10.50 7.78
N THR A 27 9.24 10.32 7.64
CA THR A 27 8.45 9.43 8.49
C THR A 27 8.69 7.96 8.19
N TYR A 28 8.68 7.57 6.91
CA TYR A 28 8.65 6.16 6.53
C TYR A 28 10.01 5.60 6.12
N LEU A 29 10.83 6.34 5.35
CA LEU A 29 12.01 5.77 4.73
C LEU A 29 13.07 5.27 5.71
N PRO A 30 13.41 5.97 6.80
CA PRO A 30 14.43 5.49 7.73
C PRO A 30 14.15 4.11 8.30
N LYS A 31 12.91 3.85 8.71
CA LYS A 31 12.46 2.58 9.28
C LYS A 31 12.34 1.46 8.22
N MET A 32 12.07 1.81 6.98
CA MET A 32 12.04 0.86 5.86
C MET A 32 13.45 0.44 5.46
N VAL A 33 14.45 1.33 5.51
CA VAL A 33 15.86 1.01 5.22
C VAL A 33 16.43 0.04 6.24
N THR A 34 16.12 0.20 7.52
CA THR A 34 16.58 -0.70 8.58
C THR A 34 15.85 -2.04 8.62
N GLY A 35 14.72 -2.16 7.89
CA GLY A 35 13.87 -3.34 7.92
C GLY A 35 12.93 -3.41 9.14
N GLU A 36 12.91 -2.39 10.01
CA GLU A 36 11.95 -2.29 11.10
C GLU A 36 10.51 -2.22 10.58
N TRP A 37 10.31 -1.59 9.44
CA TRP A 37 9.03 -1.54 8.74
C TRP A 37 9.14 -2.15 7.35
N THR A 38 8.14 -2.94 6.96
CA THR A 38 8.07 -3.54 5.62
C THR A 38 7.08 -2.80 4.73
N GLY A 39 7.18 -3.03 3.43
CA GLY A 39 6.28 -2.44 2.44
C GLY A 39 5.52 -3.48 1.64
N THR A 40 4.33 -3.13 1.16
CA THR A 40 3.51 -4.00 0.31
C THR A 40 2.90 -3.23 -0.86
N MET A 41 2.48 -3.97 -1.89
CA MET A 41 1.89 -3.45 -3.11
C MET A 41 0.43 -3.93 -3.22
N ASN A 42 -0.53 -3.01 -3.20
CA ASN A 42 -1.96 -3.32 -3.13
C ASN A 42 -2.72 -2.77 -4.34
N LEU A 43 -2.82 -3.59 -5.40
CA LEU A 43 -3.46 -3.23 -6.67
C LEU A 43 -4.76 -3.99 -6.87
N THR A 44 -4.66 -5.34 -6.93
CA THR A 44 -5.69 -6.27 -7.38
C THR A 44 -6.87 -6.32 -6.42
N GLU A 45 -8.06 -6.35 -6.99
CA GLU A 45 -9.32 -6.54 -6.26
C GLU A 45 -10.02 -7.82 -6.76
N PRO A 46 -11.00 -8.37 -6.02
CA PRO A 46 -11.63 -9.63 -6.38
C PRO A 46 -12.22 -9.68 -7.80
N HIS A 47 -12.60 -8.53 -8.34
CA HIS A 47 -13.22 -8.40 -9.65
C HIS A 47 -12.32 -7.77 -10.71
N CYS A 48 -11.11 -7.31 -10.36
CA CYS A 48 -10.18 -6.71 -11.32
C CYS A 48 -8.71 -6.84 -10.89
N GLY A 49 -7.87 -7.14 -11.85
CA GLY A 49 -6.42 -7.22 -11.67
C GLY A 49 -5.70 -6.79 -12.94
N THR A 50 -6.10 -7.33 -14.09
CA THR A 50 -5.54 -6.93 -15.40
C THR A 50 -6.02 -5.54 -15.80
N ASP A 51 -7.33 -5.26 -15.69
CA ASP A 51 -7.89 -3.94 -15.91
C ASP A 51 -8.13 -3.22 -14.59
N LEU A 52 -7.15 -2.45 -14.14
CA LEU A 52 -7.23 -1.64 -12.92
C LEU A 52 -8.21 -0.46 -13.04
N GLY A 53 -8.66 -0.13 -14.25
CA GLY A 53 -9.70 0.87 -14.46
C GLY A 53 -11.01 0.52 -13.76
N LEU A 54 -11.23 -0.76 -13.47
CA LEU A 54 -12.43 -1.28 -12.80
C LEU A 54 -12.34 -1.25 -11.26
N LEU A 55 -11.21 -0.89 -10.65
CA LEU A 55 -11.06 -0.90 -9.20
C LEU A 55 -12.10 -0.03 -8.50
N ARG A 56 -12.56 -0.50 -7.33
CA ARG A 56 -13.64 0.10 -6.54
C ARG A 56 -13.20 0.62 -5.18
N THR A 57 -11.98 0.30 -4.73
CA THR A 57 -11.43 0.88 -3.50
C THR A 57 -11.51 2.39 -3.56
N ARG A 58 -12.11 3.00 -2.54
CA ARG A 58 -12.38 4.44 -2.46
C ARG A 58 -11.46 5.11 -1.46
N ALA A 59 -11.12 6.35 -1.73
CA ALA A 59 -10.36 7.24 -0.87
C ALA A 59 -11.17 8.52 -0.65
N GLU A 60 -11.90 8.59 0.45
CA GLU A 60 -12.73 9.76 0.82
C GLU A 60 -11.83 10.82 1.48
N PRO A 61 -11.71 12.03 0.89
CA PRO A 61 -10.91 13.08 1.47
C PRO A 61 -11.49 13.56 2.80
N GLN A 62 -10.59 13.92 3.74
CA GLN A 62 -10.94 14.44 5.05
C GLN A 62 -10.46 15.89 5.19
N ASP A 63 -11.04 16.63 6.12
CA ASP A 63 -10.73 18.04 6.36
C ASP A 63 -9.27 18.27 6.84
N ASP A 64 -8.66 17.25 7.43
CA ASP A 64 -7.27 17.26 7.91
C ASP A 64 -6.23 16.92 6.82
N GLY A 65 -6.66 16.75 5.58
CA GLY A 65 -5.82 16.38 4.43
C GLY A 65 -5.50 14.89 4.32
N THR A 66 -6.00 14.06 5.23
CA THR A 66 -5.95 12.59 5.12
C THR A 66 -7.09 12.05 4.25
N TYR A 67 -7.11 10.75 4.06
CA TYR A 67 -8.16 10.05 3.33
C TYR A 67 -8.67 8.87 4.14
N ARG A 68 -9.96 8.55 4.00
CA ARG A 68 -10.54 7.30 4.48
C ARG A 68 -10.57 6.29 3.34
N ILE A 69 -9.77 5.23 3.48
CA ILE A 69 -9.65 4.18 2.48
C ILE A 69 -10.61 3.05 2.81
N SER A 70 -11.50 2.71 1.88
CA SER A 70 -12.47 1.63 2.04
C SER A 70 -12.49 0.73 0.81
N GLY A 71 -12.38 -0.59 1.03
CA GLY A 71 -12.36 -1.58 -0.04
C GLY A 71 -11.61 -2.84 0.32
N GLN A 72 -11.38 -3.71 -0.67
CA GLN A 72 -10.69 -4.97 -0.49
C GLN A 72 -9.63 -5.17 -1.58
N LYS A 73 -8.46 -5.65 -1.19
CA LYS A 73 -7.38 -6.05 -2.09
C LYS A 73 -7.06 -7.53 -1.90
N ILE A 74 -6.77 -8.23 -3.00
CA ILE A 74 -6.44 -9.66 -2.97
C ILE A 74 -5.02 -9.89 -3.51
N PHE A 75 -4.47 -11.06 -3.21
CA PHE A 75 -3.12 -11.48 -3.59
C PHE A 75 -2.02 -10.58 -3.03
N ILE A 76 -2.22 -10.04 -1.84
CA ILE A 76 -1.25 -9.13 -1.22
C ILE A 76 -0.17 -9.93 -0.51
N SER A 77 0.98 -10.04 -1.14
CA SER A 77 2.17 -10.68 -0.56
C SER A 77 2.63 -9.91 0.67
N ALA A 78 2.87 -10.62 1.78
CA ALA A 78 3.29 -10.03 3.05
C ALA A 78 2.31 -8.98 3.59
N GLY A 79 1.00 -9.14 3.30
CA GLY A 79 -0.01 -8.17 3.71
C GLY A 79 -0.23 -8.11 5.22
N GLU A 80 -0.02 -9.21 5.94
CA GLU A 80 -0.12 -9.27 7.39
C GLU A 80 0.94 -10.24 7.95
N HIS A 81 1.70 -9.80 8.93
CA HIS A 81 2.70 -10.59 9.67
C HIS A 81 3.17 -9.84 10.92
N ASP A 82 3.96 -10.51 11.74
CA ASP A 82 4.57 -10.00 12.98
C ASP A 82 6.12 -9.93 12.92
N MET A 83 6.70 -10.01 11.72
CA MET A 83 8.15 -9.96 11.52
C MET A 83 8.71 -8.54 11.40
N ALA A 84 7.86 -7.54 11.45
CA ALA A 84 8.21 -6.13 11.43
C ALA A 84 7.25 -5.37 12.34
N ASP A 85 7.71 -4.26 12.89
CA ASP A 85 6.94 -3.44 13.83
C ASP A 85 5.74 -2.77 13.13
N ASN A 86 5.88 -2.45 11.84
CA ASN A 86 4.82 -1.87 11.02
C ASN A 86 4.88 -2.40 9.57
N ILE A 87 3.74 -2.31 8.87
CA ILE A 87 3.63 -2.61 7.45
C ILE A 87 3.08 -1.37 6.75
N VAL A 88 3.82 -0.88 5.76
CA VAL A 88 3.46 0.29 4.94
C VAL A 88 2.81 -0.20 3.65
N HIS A 89 1.48 -0.18 3.60
CA HIS A 89 0.74 -0.60 2.41
C HIS A 89 0.69 0.56 1.39
N LEU A 90 1.16 0.32 0.17
CA LEU A 90 0.94 1.21 -0.96
C LEU A 90 -0.34 0.77 -1.69
N VAL A 91 -1.41 1.56 -1.58
CA VAL A 91 -2.76 1.18 -1.99
C VAL A 91 -3.25 2.05 -3.14
N LEU A 92 -3.67 1.41 -4.24
CA LEU A 92 -4.38 2.09 -5.32
C LEU A 92 -5.86 2.25 -4.96
N ALA A 93 -6.36 3.47 -5.03
CA ALA A 93 -7.75 3.80 -4.77
C ALA A 93 -8.23 4.96 -5.65
N LYS A 94 -9.54 5.15 -5.74
CA LYS A 94 -10.17 6.25 -6.46
C LYS A 94 -10.73 7.28 -5.49
N ILE A 95 -10.44 8.55 -5.76
CA ILE A 95 -11.04 9.68 -5.06
C ILE A 95 -12.40 9.94 -5.72
N PRO A 96 -13.50 10.08 -4.94
CA PRO A 96 -14.83 10.40 -5.49
C PRO A 96 -14.82 11.68 -6.33
N GLY A 97 -15.58 11.66 -7.43
CA GLY A 97 -15.64 12.80 -8.36
C GLY A 97 -14.43 12.94 -9.30
N GLY A 98 -13.44 12.05 -9.20
CA GLY A 98 -12.30 12.02 -10.11
C GLY A 98 -12.61 11.42 -11.47
N PRO A 99 -11.65 11.44 -12.40
CA PRO A 99 -11.80 10.86 -13.74
C PRO A 99 -12.15 9.37 -13.70
N GLU A 100 -12.85 8.89 -14.72
CA GLU A 100 -13.17 7.47 -14.88
C GLU A 100 -11.94 6.64 -15.32
N GLY A 101 -12.04 5.31 -15.11
CA GLY A 101 -11.04 4.35 -15.52
C GLY A 101 -9.70 4.53 -14.81
N VAL A 102 -8.62 4.22 -15.50
CA VAL A 102 -7.25 4.27 -14.96
C VAL A 102 -6.79 5.69 -14.63
N LYS A 103 -7.37 6.69 -15.28
CA LYS A 103 -7.02 8.11 -15.07
C LYS A 103 -7.51 8.65 -13.71
N GLY A 104 -8.44 7.97 -13.05
CA GLY A 104 -8.94 8.35 -11.72
C GLY A 104 -8.17 7.72 -10.56
N ILE A 105 -7.18 6.89 -10.84
CA ILE A 105 -6.47 6.14 -9.81
C ILE A 105 -5.40 7.00 -9.12
N SER A 106 -5.43 7.01 -7.80
CA SER A 106 -4.45 7.65 -6.93
C SER A 106 -3.73 6.60 -6.08
N LEU A 107 -2.56 6.94 -5.56
CA LEU A 107 -1.75 6.08 -4.69
C LEU A 107 -1.70 6.62 -3.28
N PHE A 108 -1.86 5.75 -2.29
CA PHE A 108 -1.90 6.12 -0.88
C PHE A 108 -0.94 5.26 -0.06
N ILE A 109 -0.30 5.89 0.93
CA ILE A 109 0.32 5.19 2.06
C ILE A 109 -0.79 4.89 3.07
N VAL A 110 -0.95 3.61 3.41
CA VAL A 110 -1.89 3.16 4.45
C VAL A 110 -1.11 2.27 5.41
N PRO A 111 -0.57 2.79 6.52
CA PRO A 111 0.21 1.99 7.44
C PRO A 111 -0.68 1.09 8.29
N LYS A 112 -0.17 -0.08 8.70
CA LYS A 112 -0.84 -1.01 9.62
C LYS A 112 -1.09 -0.37 11.00
N PHE A 113 -0.10 0.36 11.50
CA PHE A 113 -0.21 1.22 12.68
C PHE A 113 0.07 2.66 12.26
N LEU A 114 -0.75 3.58 12.75
CA LEU A 114 -0.53 5.00 12.53
C LEU A 114 0.80 5.43 13.17
N VAL A 115 1.44 6.43 12.59
CA VAL A 115 2.72 6.95 13.08
C VAL A 115 2.47 8.31 13.72
N ASN A 116 2.89 8.45 14.99
CA ASN A 116 2.81 9.70 15.74
C ASN A 116 3.87 10.70 15.23
N GLU A 117 3.74 11.97 15.59
CA GLU A 117 4.68 13.04 15.20
C GLU A 117 6.12 12.77 15.65
N ASP A 118 6.30 12.06 16.77
CA ASP A 118 7.60 11.65 17.30
C ASP A 118 8.19 10.40 16.63
N GLY A 119 7.49 9.83 15.65
CA GLY A 119 7.87 8.61 14.93
C GLY A 119 7.53 7.31 15.65
N SER A 120 6.91 7.35 16.82
CA SER A 120 6.42 6.17 17.53
C SER A 120 5.16 5.60 16.86
N LEU A 121 4.89 4.31 17.12
CA LEU A 121 3.67 3.67 16.64
C LEU A 121 2.47 4.11 17.47
N GLY A 122 1.42 4.53 16.79
CA GLY A 122 0.14 4.92 17.35
C GLY A 122 -0.89 3.79 17.32
N ALA A 123 -2.15 4.16 17.15
CA ALA A 123 -3.27 3.23 17.09
C ALA A 123 -3.19 2.30 15.87
N ARG A 124 -3.76 1.10 16.00
CA ARG A 124 -4.01 0.21 14.86
C ARG A 124 -4.93 0.92 13.86
N ASN A 125 -4.52 0.92 12.59
CA ASN A 125 -5.33 1.47 11.52
C ASN A 125 -6.46 0.52 11.12
N GLY A 126 -7.44 0.99 10.36
CA GLY A 126 -8.56 0.21 9.81
C GLY A 126 -8.15 -0.79 8.71
N VAL A 127 -7.06 -1.52 8.94
CA VAL A 127 -6.49 -2.52 8.01
C VAL A 127 -6.49 -3.89 8.66
N SER A 128 -7.05 -4.88 7.97
CA SER A 128 -7.10 -6.25 8.47
C SER A 128 -6.89 -7.28 7.38
N CYS A 129 -6.32 -8.43 7.74
CA CYS A 129 -6.27 -9.61 6.89
C CYS A 129 -7.59 -10.39 7.05
N GLY A 130 -8.35 -10.52 5.98
CA GLY A 130 -9.60 -11.27 5.97
C GLY A 130 -9.41 -12.74 5.67
N ASN A 131 -8.39 -13.10 4.88
CA ASN A 131 -8.08 -14.48 4.51
C ASN A 131 -6.65 -14.59 3.98
N LEU A 132 -6.15 -15.82 3.94
CA LEU A 132 -4.91 -16.19 3.25
C LEU A 132 -5.23 -17.00 2.00
N GLU A 133 -4.52 -16.73 0.92
CA GLU A 133 -4.70 -17.45 -0.34
C GLU A 133 -4.06 -18.84 -0.30
N GLU A 134 -4.79 -19.84 -0.78
CA GLU A 134 -4.23 -21.15 -1.12
C GLU A 134 -3.53 -21.07 -2.48
N LYS A 135 -2.24 -21.36 -2.52
CA LYS A 135 -1.39 -21.16 -3.70
C LYS A 135 -0.77 -22.47 -4.17
N MET A 136 -0.40 -22.53 -5.45
CA MET A 136 0.34 -23.66 -6.02
C MET A 136 1.79 -23.74 -5.51
N GLY A 137 2.35 -22.64 -5.00
CA GLY A 137 3.70 -22.55 -4.47
C GLY A 137 3.86 -21.38 -3.50
N ILE A 138 5.08 -21.21 -2.98
CA ILE A 138 5.42 -20.13 -2.03
C ILE A 138 4.51 -20.17 -0.77
N HIS A 139 4.25 -21.39 -0.30
CA HIS A 139 3.30 -21.62 0.81
C HIS A 139 3.71 -20.95 2.14
N GLY A 140 5.01 -20.72 2.35
CA GLY A 140 5.53 -20.04 3.54
C GLY A 140 5.43 -18.51 3.49
N ASN A 141 4.81 -17.92 2.47
CA ASN A 141 4.54 -16.48 2.39
C ASN A 141 3.07 -16.21 2.60
N ALA A 142 2.73 -15.31 3.53
CA ALA A 142 1.37 -14.85 3.73
C ALA A 142 0.93 -14.00 2.54
N THR A 143 0.13 -14.58 1.66
CA THR A 143 -0.54 -13.88 0.56
C THR A 143 -1.97 -13.59 0.99
N CYS A 144 -2.26 -12.35 1.27
CA CYS A 144 -3.43 -11.93 2.03
C CYS A 144 -4.54 -11.37 1.16
N VAL A 145 -5.76 -11.56 1.63
CA VAL A 145 -6.91 -10.70 1.31
C VAL A 145 -6.92 -9.58 2.32
N MET A 146 -6.65 -8.35 1.88
CA MET A 146 -6.60 -7.18 2.77
C MET A 146 -7.90 -6.40 2.70
N ASN A 147 -8.50 -6.15 3.86
CA ASN A 147 -9.67 -5.30 4.02
C ASN A 147 -9.27 -3.95 4.58
N TYR A 148 -9.81 -2.91 3.98
CA TYR A 148 -9.67 -1.52 4.40
C TYR A 148 -11.05 -1.04 4.83
N ASP A 149 -11.19 -0.71 6.12
CA ASP A 149 -12.41 -0.23 6.73
C ASP A 149 -12.17 1.17 7.29
N GLU A 150 -12.47 2.17 6.47
CA GLU A 150 -12.18 3.58 6.74
C GLU A 150 -10.75 3.83 7.22
N ALA A 151 -9.80 3.05 6.70
CA ALA A 151 -8.39 3.15 7.07
C ALA A 151 -7.83 4.53 6.71
N THR A 152 -7.09 5.13 7.63
CA THR A 152 -6.40 6.39 7.36
C THR A 152 -5.30 6.19 6.32
N GLY A 153 -5.37 6.97 5.25
CA GLY A 153 -4.41 6.95 4.16
C GLY A 153 -3.88 8.34 3.81
N TYR A 154 -2.67 8.37 3.26
CA TYR A 154 -1.97 9.59 2.89
C TYR A 154 -1.63 9.55 1.40
N LEU A 155 -2.06 10.56 0.65
CA LEU A 155 -1.83 10.63 -0.81
C LEU A 155 -0.32 10.71 -1.11
N ILE A 156 0.16 9.88 -2.03
CA ILE A 156 1.51 9.97 -2.59
C ILE A 156 1.46 10.72 -3.91
N GLY A 157 2.25 11.78 -4.02
CA GLY A 157 2.35 12.59 -5.23
C GLY A 157 1.04 13.35 -5.53
N GLU A 158 0.65 13.36 -6.80
CA GLU A 158 -0.55 14.07 -7.25
C GLU A 158 -1.76 13.14 -7.32
N ALA A 159 -2.95 13.68 -7.00
CA ALA A 159 -4.20 12.98 -7.21
C ALA A 159 -4.35 12.57 -8.69
N HIS A 160 -4.93 11.39 -8.91
CA HIS A 160 -5.18 10.81 -10.24
C HIS A 160 -3.92 10.45 -11.06
N LYS A 161 -2.74 10.43 -10.41
CA LYS A 161 -1.47 9.97 -11.01
C LYS A 161 -0.86 8.76 -10.29
N GLY A 162 -1.68 8.02 -9.54
CA GLY A 162 -1.24 6.92 -8.70
C GLY A 162 -0.58 5.77 -9.44
N LEU A 163 -1.03 5.46 -10.67
CA LEU A 163 -0.37 4.43 -11.49
C LEU A 163 1.08 4.79 -11.83
N ARG A 164 1.36 6.07 -12.15
CA ARG A 164 2.72 6.51 -12.43
C ARG A 164 3.65 6.28 -11.23
N ALA A 165 3.19 6.60 -10.04
CA ALA A 165 3.95 6.38 -8.81
C ALA A 165 4.10 4.88 -8.49
N MET A 166 3.03 4.08 -8.67
CA MET A 166 3.06 2.64 -8.46
C MET A 166 3.96 1.92 -9.47
N PHE A 167 4.09 2.41 -10.71
CA PHE A 167 5.00 1.82 -11.70
C PHE A 167 6.46 1.86 -11.28
N THR A 168 6.88 2.79 -10.45
CA THR A 168 8.23 2.79 -9.85
C THR A 168 8.46 1.48 -9.09
N MET A 169 7.53 1.11 -8.20
CA MET A 169 7.58 -0.15 -7.46
C MET A 169 7.43 -1.38 -8.37
N MET A 170 6.47 -1.34 -9.30
CA MET A 170 6.21 -2.47 -10.21
C MET A 170 7.39 -2.78 -11.13
N ASN A 171 8.07 -1.76 -11.63
CA ASN A 171 9.23 -1.96 -12.53
C ASN A 171 10.40 -2.60 -11.78
N GLU A 172 10.65 -2.20 -10.54
CA GLU A 172 11.68 -2.85 -9.71
C GLU A 172 11.33 -4.30 -9.42
N ALA A 173 10.08 -4.59 -9.07
CA ALA A 173 9.62 -5.94 -8.86
C ALA A 173 9.78 -6.82 -10.11
N ARG A 174 9.50 -6.27 -11.31
CA ARG A 174 9.67 -7.00 -12.59
C ARG A 174 11.13 -7.30 -12.93
N ILE A 175 12.06 -6.47 -12.52
CA ILE A 175 13.50 -6.69 -12.76
C ILE A 175 14.06 -7.70 -11.74
N GLY A 176 13.49 -7.74 -10.54
CA GLY A 176 13.95 -8.61 -9.45
C GLY A 176 13.44 -10.06 -9.51
N VAL A 177 12.55 -10.39 -10.45
CA VAL A 177 11.95 -11.75 -10.62
C VAL A 177 12.67 -12.54 -11.77
#